data_92ee6b9e9a7c4ff05c9051a21b3ac557
#
_entry.id   92ee6b9e9a7c4ff05c9051a21b3ac557
#
_cell.length_a   1.000
_cell.length_b   1.000
_cell.length_c   1.000
_cell.angle_alpha   90.00
_cell.angle_beta   90.00
_cell.angle_gamma   90.00
#
_symmetry.space_group_name_H-M   'P 1'
#
loop_
_entity.id
_entity.type
_entity.pdbx_description
1 polymer ?
#
loop_
_entity_poly.entity_id
_entity_poly.type
_entity_poly.pdbx_seq_one_letter_code
_entity_poly.pdbx_strand_id
1 'polypeptide(L)'
;MYETTPTIYLQIAELLLDKIGLSDFFSGSVALNDGDVECRLIATLIVVRDRCNPSRIVALRPVWWDFKTTIGTEELANDFSWGEMLESVEL
;
A
#
# COMPACT_ATOMS: atom_id res chain seq x y z
N MET A 1 -13.93 12.67 7.27
CA MET A 1 -12.73 11.83 7.15
C MET A 1 -13.02 10.60 6.30
N TYR A 2 -12.12 10.25 5.42
CA TYR A 2 -12.24 9.03 4.61
C TYR A 2 -11.90 7.81 5.46
N GLU A 3 -12.82 6.85 5.52
CA GLU A 3 -12.61 5.61 6.25
C GLU A 3 -12.15 4.51 5.29
N THR A 4 -10.96 3.98 5.55
CA THR A 4 -10.38 2.92 4.73
C THR A 4 -11.00 1.58 5.09
N THR A 5 -11.73 0.99 4.14
CA THR A 5 -12.39 -0.30 4.33
C THR A 5 -11.41 -1.47 4.14
N PRO A 6 -11.73 -2.67 4.68
CA PRO A 6 -10.92 -3.87 4.41
C PRO A 6 -10.71 -4.15 2.93
N THR A 7 -11.71 -3.91 2.10
CA THR A 7 -11.61 -4.09 0.64
C THR A 7 -10.58 -3.15 0.04
N ILE A 8 -10.55 -1.88 0.46
CA ILE A 8 -9.58 -0.89 -0.03
C ILE A 8 -8.18 -1.27 0.43
N TYR A 9 -7.98 -1.67 1.68
CA TYR A 9 -6.69 -2.16 2.16
C TYR A 9 -6.16 -3.30 1.31
N LEU A 10 -7.00 -4.30 1.02
CA LEU A 10 -6.62 -5.44 0.21
C LEU A 10 -6.23 -5.01 -1.22
N GLN A 11 -7.03 -4.15 -1.84
CA GLN A 11 -6.77 -3.67 -3.20
C GLN A 11 -5.47 -2.87 -3.28
N ILE A 12 -5.20 -1.99 -2.32
CA ILE A 12 -3.96 -1.22 -2.26
C ILE A 12 -2.77 -2.17 -2.07
N ALA A 13 -2.87 -3.14 -1.16
CA ALA A 13 -1.80 -4.10 -0.92
C ALA A 13 -1.51 -4.95 -2.16
N GLU A 14 -2.54 -5.42 -2.86
CA GLU A 14 -2.37 -6.20 -4.09
C GLU A 14 -1.70 -5.39 -5.21
N LEU A 15 -2.10 -4.13 -5.38
CA LEU A 15 -1.45 -3.22 -6.34
C LEU A 15 0.02 -3.00 -6.00
N LEU A 16 0.31 -2.80 -4.72
CA LEU A 16 1.68 -2.59 -4.25
C LEU A 16 2.55 -3.84 -4.51
N LEU A 17 2.06 -5.01 -4.16
CA LEU A 17 2.79 -6.27 -4.37
C LEU A 17 3.02 -6.53 -5.86
N ASP A 18 2.05 -6.23 -6.70
CA ASP A 18 2.18 -6.35 -8.15
C ASP A 18 3.28 -5.42 -8.70
N LYS A 19 3.32 -4.18 -8.23
CA LYS A 19 4.35 -3.20 -8.62
C LYS A 19 5.75 -3.62 -8.14
N ILE A 20 5.86 -4.18 -6.96
CA ILE A 20 7.13 -4.67 -6.41
C ILE A 20 7.69 -5.82 -7.26
N GLY A 21 6.81 -6.76 -7.65
CA GLY A 21 7.23 -7.92 -8.44
C GLY A 21 8.36 -8.68 -7.76
N LEU A 22 9.49 -8.82 -8.46
CA LEU A 22 10.68 -9.53 -7.97
C LEU A 22 11.74 -8.60 -7.36
N SER A 23 11.45 -7.32 -7.22
CA SER A 23 12.41 -6.35 -6.68
C SER A 23 12.55 -6.48 -5.16
N ASP A 24 13.73 -6.12 -4.64
CA ASP A 24 14.00 -6.06 -3.21
C ASP A 24 13.82 -4.67 -2.63
N PHE A 25 13.54 -3.70 -3.48
CA PHE A 25 13.35 -2.29 -3.13
C PHE A 25 12.24 -1.71 -3.99
N PHE A 26 11.44 -0.83 -3.40
CA PHE A 26 10.39 -0.14 -4.13
C PHE A 26 10.36 1.34 -3.73
N SER A 27 10.24 2.20 -4.72
CA SER A 27 9.97 3.62 -4.52
C SER A 27 9.01 4.08 -5.60
N GLY A 28 7.82 4.51 -5.21
CA GLY A 28 6.79 4.90 -6.16
C GLY A 28 5.44 5.03 -5.51
N SER A 29 4.40 4.93 -6.33
CA SER A 29 3.02 5.05 -5.86
C SER A 29 2.09 4.06 -6.53
N VAL A 30 1.01 3.72 -5.83
CA VAL A 30 -0.14 3.00 -6.37
C VAL A 30 -1.40 3.79 -6.06
N ALA A 31 -2.37 3.73 -6.95
CA ALA A 31 -3.61 4.48 -6.78
C ALA A 31 -4.81 3.68 -7.26
N LEU A 32 -5.95 3.94 -6.63
CA LEU A 32 -7.24 3.45 -7.07
C LEU A 32 -8.32 4.48 -6.75
N ASN A 33 -9.49 4.31 -7.34
CA ASN A 33 -10.64 5.16 -7.06
C ASN A 33 -11.67 4.36 -6.25
N ASP A 34 -12.16 5.00 -5.19
CA ASP A 34 -13.31 4.53 -4.42
C ASP A 34 -14.43 5.56 -4.62
N GLY A 35 -15.30 5.28 -5.60
CA GLY A 35 -16.26 6.28 -6.05
C GLY A 35 -15.55 7.52 -6.58
N ASP A 36 -15.85 8.68 -5.99
CA ASP A 36 -15.23 9.95 -6.36
C ASP A 36 -13.92 10.23 -5.64
N VAL A 37 -13.51 9.34 -4.73
CA VAL A 37 -12.29 9.52 -3.94
C VAL A 37 -11.14 8.81 -4.61
N GLU A 38 -10.07 9.53 -4.93
CA GLU A 38 -8.80 8.93 -5.33
C GLU A 38 -7.99 8.57 -4.09
N CYS A 39 -7.59 7.31 -3.99
CA CYS A 39 -6.74 6.80 -2.92
C CYS A 39 -5.37 6.50 -3.50
N ARG A 40 -4.33 7.15 -2.98
CA ARG A 40 -2.96 7.01 -3.48
C ARG A 40 -2.00 6.72 -2.34
N LEU A 41 -1.32 5.58 -2.41
CA LEU A 41 -0.23 5.25 -1.51
C LEU A 41 1.10 5.57 -2.20
N ILE A 42 1.92 6.39 -1.55
CA ILE A 42 3.27 6.72 -1.98
C ILE A 42 4.20 6.12 -0.95
N ALA A 43 5.17 5.33 -1.38
CA ALA A 43 6.05 4.65 -0.43
C ALA A 43 7.44 4.41 -1.00
N THR A 44 8.42 4.46 -0.11
CA THR A 44 9.76 3.95 -0.33
C THR A 44 9.98 2.86 0.72
N LEU A 45 10.25 1.64 0.28
CA LEU A 45 10.33 0.51 1.19
C LEU A 45 11.36 -0.52 0.76
N ILE A 46 11.77 -1.32 1.74
CA ILE A 46 12.65 -2.47 1.56
C ILE A 46 11.79 -3.73 1.64
N VAL A 47 11.97 -4.62 0.66
CA VAL A 47 11.25 -5.88 0.58
C VAL A 47 12.11 -6.98 1.21
N VAL A 48 11.60 -7.61 2.25
CA VAL A 48 12.29 -8.73 2.93
C VAL A 48 11.69 -10.04 2.43
N ARG A 49 12.54 -10.92 1.91
CA ARG A 49 12.12 -12.19 1.34
C ARG A 49 12.58 -13.37 2.20
N ASP A 50 11.86 -14.48 2.05
CA ASP A 50 12.23 -15.74 2.68
C ASP A 50 13.54 -16.26 2.09
N ARG A 51 14.47 -16.70 2.94
CA ARG A 51 15.76 -17.24 2.50
C ARG A 51 15.60 -18.55 1.72
N CYS A 52 14.65 -19.38 2.11
CA CYS A 52 14.41 -20.67 1.48
C CYS A 52 13.55 -20.56 0.22
N ASN A 53 12.75 -19.50 0.13
CA ASN A 53 11.86 -19.24 -1.01
C ASN A 53 11.88 -17.75 -1.35
N PRO A 54 12.84 -17.29 -2.17
CA PRO A 54 12.98 -15.86 -2.49
C PRO A 54 11.78 -15.25 -3.20
N SER A 55 10.88 -16.05 -3.76
CA SER A 55 9.65 -15.53 -4.35
C SER A 55 8.62 -15.12 -3.28
N ARG A 56 8.80 -15.55 -2.03
CA ARG A 56 7.91 -15.20 -0.92
C ARG A 56 8.38 -13.95 -0.20
N ILE A 57 7.50 -12.98 -0.08
CA ILE A 57 7.74 -11.77 0.70
C ILE A 57 7.31 -12.05 2.14
N VAL A 58 8.19 -11.83 3.11
CA VAL A 58 7.90 -12.01 4.53
C VAL A 58 7.68 -10.69 5.26
N ALA A 59 8.16 -9.58 4.72
CA ALA A 59 7.94 -8.26 5.30
C ALA A 59 8.13 -7.15 4.27
N LEU A 60 7.43 -6.06 4.46
CA LEU A 60 7.61 -4.81 3.74
C LEU A 60 7.98 -3.75 4.77
N ARG A 61 9.24 -3.28 4.76
CA ARG A 61 9.74 -2.30 5.71
C ARG A 61 9.72 -0.91 5.11
N PRO A 62 8.79 -0.03 5.52
CA PRO A 62 8.75 1.31 4.98
C PRO A 62 9.92 2.16 5.52
N VAL A 63 10.61 2.83 4.61
CA VAL A 63 11.54 3.92 4.93
C VAL A 63 10.72 5.18 5.11
N TRP A 64 9.74 5.37 4.23
CA TRP A 64 8.80 6.48 4.26
C TRP A 64 7.54 6.09 3.49
N TRP A 65 6.39 6.57 3.94
CA TRP A 65 5.13 6.41 3.23
C TRP A 65 4.17 7.55 3.53
N ASP A 66 3.23 7.75 2.61
CA ASP A 66 2.10 8.66 2.79
C ASP A 66 0.90 8.10 2.04
N PHE A 67 -0.27 8.27 2.58
CA PHE A 67 -1.52 7.86 1.96
C PHE A 67 -2.43 9.06 1.80
N LYS A 68 -2.70 9.42 0.55
CA LYS A 68 -3.50 10.59 0.20
C LYS A 68 -4.85 10.18 -0.35
N THR A 69 -5.89 10.86 0.12
CA THR A 69 -7.25 10.70 -0.36
C THR A 69 -7.77 12.05 -0.81
N THR A 70 -8.23 12.12 -2.06
CA THR A 70 -8.65 13.38 -2.68
C THR A 70 -9.98 13.23 -3.41
N ILE A 71 -10.81 14.30 -3.38
CA ILE A 71 -11.98 14.45 -4.24
C ILE A 71 -11.71 15.70 -5.09
N GLY A 72 -11.52 15.51 -6.40
CA GLY A 72 -11.15 16.63 -7.27
C GLY A 72 -9.83 17.24 -6.81
N THR A 73 -9.86 18.50 -6.37
CA THR A 73 -8.69 19.20 -5.85
C THR A 73 -8.63 19.25 -4.33
N GLU A 74 -9.64 18.70 -3.64
CA GLU A 74 -9.68 18.71 -2.18
C GLU A 74 -9.06 17.45 -1.59
N GLU A 75 -8.15 17.64 -0.64
CA GLU A 75 -7.56 16.56 0.12
C GLU A 75 -8.43 16.26 1.35
N LEU A 76 -8.72 14.99 1.57
CA LEU A 76 -9.47 14.51 2.72
C LEU A 76 -8.51 13.89 3.74
N ALA A 77 -8.80 14.09 5.02
CA ALA A 77 -8.15 13.31 6.07
C ALA A 77 -8.59 11.86 5.95
N ASN A 78 -7.73 10.91 6.33
CA ASN A 78 -8.03 9.49 6.30
C ASN A 78 -7.45 8.75 7.51
N ASP A 79 -7.94 7.53 7.72
CA ASP A 79 -7.55 6.66 8.82
C ASP A 79 -6.63 5.51 8.40
N PHE A 80 -5.95 5.64 7.26
CA PHE A 80 -5.09 4.57 6.73
C PHE A 80 -4.02 4.17 7.73
N SER A 81 -3.86 2.86 7.92
CA SER A 81 -2.85 2.25 8.75
C SER A 81 -2.00 1.28 7.93
N TRP A 82 -0.68 1.48 7.92
CA TRP A 82 0.25 0.58 7.24
C TRP A 82 0.13 -0.85 7.77
N GLY A 83 0.02 -1.00 9.10
CA GLY A 83 -0.13 -2.31 9.72
C GLY A 83 -1.39 -3.04 9.27
N GLU A 84 -2.51 -2.37 9.21
CA GLU A 84 -3.76 -2.96 8.73
C GLU A 84 -3.68 -3.36 7.26
N MET A 85 -2.99 -2.57 6.43
CA MET A 85 -2.75 -2.94 5.04
C MET A 85 -1.95 -4.24 4.95
N LEU A 86 -0.89 -4.39 5.73
CA LEU A 86 -0.09 -5.62 5.75
C LEU A 86 -0.90 -6.83 6.22
N GLU A 87 -1.75 -6.65 7.23
CA GLU A 87 -2.62 -7.71 7.72
C GLU A 87 -3.59 -8.22 6.65
N SER A 88 -4.04 -7.34 5.75
CA SER A 88 -4.96 -7.71 4.68
C SER A 88 -4.39 -8.76 3.72
N VAL A 89 -3.08 -8.86 3.62
CA VAL A 89 -2.35 -9.85 2.80
C VAL A 89 -1.50 -10.80 3.64
N GLU A 90 -1.72 -10.84 4.93
CA GLU A 90 -1.07 -11.74 5.88
C GLU A 90 0.47 -11.62 5.92
N LEU A 91 0.96 -10.39 5.85
CA LEU A 91 2.39 -10.12 5.96
C LEU A 91 2.81 -9.70 7.37
#